data_de6b80816854f7d71054df02ae02590b
#
_entry.id   de6b80816854f7d71054df02ae02590b
#
_cell.length_a   1.000
_cell.length_b   1.000
_cell.length_c   1.000
_cell.angle_alpha   90.00
_cell.angle_beta   90.00
_cell.angle_gamma   90.00
#
_symmetry.space_group_name_H-M   'P 1'
#
loop_
_entity.id
_entity.type
_entity.pdbx_description
1 polymer ?
#
loop_
_entity_poly.entity_id
_entity_poly.type
_entity_poly.pdbx_seq_one_letter_code
_entity_poly.pdbx_strand_id
1 'polypeptide(L)'
;QVEDKFYVKDLHGVDWKGYHEAYARFLPYINNNYDFQEMLSEMLGELNGSHTGARYYSNGPILSTATLGVFYDETYDGDGLKIKEILAKGPFAVKKTDVTPGCIIEKIDGKPIVKGQDYFPLLEGKAGRKVLLAIYNPATGKRFDITIKAISMGEQSNLLYKRWVERCRNIVDKLSEDRIGYVHVKGMDSQSFREVYSEVLGRCRNKEAIIVDTRHNGGGWLHDDLATLLSGKEYQRFVPRGQYIGS
;
A
#
# COMPACT_ATOMS: atom_id res chain seq x y z
N GLN A 1 20.64 0.78 -25.52
CA GLN A 1 19.72 1.68 -24.79
C GLN A 1 20.37 2.31 -23.56
N VAL A 2 21.07 1.53 -22.70
CA VAL A 2 21.74 2.08 -21.52
C VAL A 2 22.80 3.11 -21.96
N GLU A 3 23.72 2.72 -22.81
CA GLU A 3 24.78 3.61 -23.33
C GLU A 3 24.26 4.90 -23.96
N ASP A 4 23.09 4.83 -24.63
CA ASP A 4 22.49 5.96 -25.33
C ASP A 4 21.68 6.89 -24.43
N LYS A 5 21.03 6.33 -23.39
CA LYS A 5 19.98 7.02 -22.64
C LYS A 5 20.31 7.29 -21.17
N PHE A 6 21.37 6.69 -20.64
CA PHE A 6 21.76 6.96 -19.27
C PHE A 6 22.16 8.43 -19.11
N TYR A 7 21.83 9.04 -17.98
CA TYR A 7 21.93 10.49 -17.79
C TYR A 7 23.36 11.01 -17.72
N VAL A 8 24.36 10.17 -17.39
CA VAL A 8 25.79 10.49 -17.50
C VAL A 8 26.47 9.63 -18.56
N LYS A 9 27.34 10.25 -19.36
CA LYS A 9 27.97 9.60 -20.53
C LYS A 9 28.91 8.47 -20.18
N ASP A 10 29.62 8.60 -19.07
CA ASP A 10 30.61 7.65 -18.57
C ASP A 10 29.99 6.51 -17.75
N LEU A 11 28.65 6.46 -17.64
CA LEU A 11 27.92 5.44 -16.88
C LEU A 11 28.44 5.32 -15.44
N HIS A 12 28.78 6.43 -14.78
CA HIS A 12 29.45 6.47 -13.47
C HIS A 12 30.84 5.75 -13.44
N GLY A 13 31.52 5.63 -14.55
CA GLY A 13 32.77 4.89 -14.67
C GLY A 13 32.61 3.38 -14.68
N VAL A 14 31.38 2.87 -14.85
CA VAL A 14 31.07 1.44 -14.84
C VAL A 14 31.52 0.77 -16.14
N ASP A 15 32.22 -0.36 -16.04
CA ASP A 15 32.52 -1.23 -17.19
C ASP A 15 31.29 -2.00 -17.63
N TRP A 16 30.39 -1.31 -18.35
CA TRP A 16 29.12 -1.88 -18.79
C TRP A 16 29.27 -3.11 -19.69
N LYS A 17 30.32 -3.16 -20.52
CA LYS A 17 30.58 -4.32 -21.38
C LYS A 17 31.04 -5.53 -20.57
N GLY A 18 31.92 -5.32 -19.60
CA GLY A 18 32.36 -6.37 -18.69
C GLY A 18 31.19 -6.94 -17.88
N TYR A 19 30.30 -6.09 -17.38
CA TYR A 19 29.08 -6.56 -16.70
C TYR A 19 28.14 -7.33 -17.64
N HIS A 20 27.94 -6.87 -18.87
CA HIS A 20 27.17 -7.62 -19.86
C HIS A 20 27.72 -9.04 -20.07
N GLU A 21 29.03 -9.19 -20.22
CA GLU A 21 29.67 -10.51 -20.38
C GLU A 21 29.53 -11.35 -19.10
N ALA A 22 29.70 -10.72 -17.93
CA ALA A 22 29.58 -11.40 -16.65
C ALA A 22 28.15 -11.93 -16.39
N TYR A 23 27.11 -11.19 -16.76
CA TYR A 23 25.74 -11.61 -16.57
C TYR A 23 25.23 -12.53 -17.69
N ALA A 24 25.72 -12.39 -18.93
CA ALA A 24 25.32 -13.21 -20.06
C ALA A 24 25.58 -14.72 -19.82
N ARG A 25 26.58 -15.07 -19.03
CA ARG A 25 26.89 -16.47 -18.67
C ARG A 25 25.78 -17.18 -17.89
N PHE A 26 24.85 -16.43 -17.25
CA PHE A 26 23.73 -17.00 -16.51
C PHE A 26 22.54 -17.33 -17.42
N LEU A 27 22.46 -16.77 -18.64
CA LEU A 27 21.35 -16.96 -19.57
C LEU A 27 21.00 -18.44 -19.83
N PRO A 28 21.96 -19.38 -19.98
CA PRO A 28 21.65 -20.80 -20.20
C PRO A 28 20.92 -21.47 -19.03
N TYR A 29 20.97 -20.90 -17.84
CA TYR A 29 20.36 -21.44 -16.62
C TYR A 29 18.99 -20.81 -16.31
N ILE A 30 18.61 -19.77 -17.03
CA ILE A 30 17.34 -19.06 -16.86
C ILE A 30 16.28 -19.75 -17.72
N ASN A 31 15.19 -20.19 -17.09
CA ASN A 31 14.12 -20.92 -17.77
C ASN A 31 12.74 -20.24 -17.64
N ASN A 32 12.66 -19.09 -16.98
CA ASN A 32 11.43 -18.32 -16.80
C ASN A 32 11.70 -16.81 -16.76
N ASN A 33 10.64 -16.03 -16.97
CA ASN A 33 10.75 -14.56 -17.05
C ASN A 33 10.98 -13.88 -15.69
N TYR A 34 10.70 -14.53 -14.58
CA TYR A 34 10.98 -13.97 -13.25
C TYR A 34 12.49 -13.96 -12.98
N ASP A 35 13.18 -15.11 -13.21
CA ASP A 35 14.63 -15.20 -13.07
C ASP A 35 15.35 -14.29 -14.06
N PHE A 36 14.80 -14.17 -15.29
CA PHE A 36 15.35 -13.24 -16.29
C PHE A 36 15.23 -11.78 -15.84
N GLN A 37 14.08 -11.39 -15.30
CA GLN A 37 13.87 -10.05 -14.74
C GLN A 37 14.80 -9.76 -13.58
N GLU A 38 14.99 -10.73 -12.68
CA GLU A 38 15.88 -10.61 -11.54
C GLU A 38 17.32 -10.36 -11.99
N MET A 39 17.86 -11.23 -12.88
CA MET A 39 19.18 -11.05 -13.47
C MET A 39 19.36 -9.68 -14.14
N LEU A 40 18.35 -9.22 -14.89
CA LEU A 40 18.40 -7.89 -15.51
C LEU A 40 18.36 -6.78 -14.47
N SER A 41 17.63 -6.94 -13.37
CA SER A 41 17.57 -5.95 -12.29
C SER A 41 18.90 -5.83 -11.57
N GLU A 42 19.57 -6.96 -11.29
CA GLU A 42 20.91 -6.97 -10.70
C GLU A 42 21.91 -6.30 -11.62
N MET A 43 21.96 -6.68 -12.91
CA MET A 43 22.84 -6.07 -13.90
C MET A 43 22.61 -4.55 -14.03
N LEU A 44 21.36 -4.10 -14.04
CA LEU A 44 21.04 -2.67 -14.08
C LEU A 44 21.40 -1.95 -12.79
N GLY A 45 21.39 -2.66 -11.66
CA GLY A 45 21.83 -2.13 -10.35
C GLY A 45 23.29 -1.71 -10.32
N GLU A 46 24.15 -2.36 -11.13
CA GLU A 46 25.58 -2.02 -11.24
C GLU A 46 25.83 -0.60 -11.76
N LEU A 47 24.85 0.01 -12.44
CA LEU A 47 24.92 1.41 -12.87
C LEU A 47 24.87 2.40 -11.71
N ASN A 48 24.55 1.94 -10.49
CA ASN A 48 24.42 2.78 -9.30
C ASN A 48 23.54 4.02 -9.54
N GLY A 49 22.47 3.84 -10.28
CA GLY A 49 21.49 4.86 -10.61
C GLY A 49 20.16 4.65 -9.91
N SER A 50 19.45 5.73 -9.61
CA SER A 50 18.09 5.64 -9.11
C SER A 50 17.16 5.13 -10.20
N HIS A 51 16.16 4.32 -9.84
CA HIS A 51 15.14 3.76 -10.76
C HIS A 51 15.69 2.86 -11.87
N THR A 52 16.88 2.29 -11.69
CA THR A 52 17.38 1.22 -12.55
C THR A 52 16.80 -0.12 -12.12
N GLY A 53 16.36 -0.93 -13.08
CA GLY A 53 15.79 -2.25 -12.81
C GLY A 53 14.89 -2.72 -13.94
N ALA A 54 14.54 -4.00 -13.90
CA ALA A 54 13.59 -4.62 -14.80
C ALA A 54 12.37 -5.11 -14.02
N ARG A 55 11.21 -5.20 -14.67
CA ARG A 55 9.98 -5.72 -14.08
C ARG A 55 9.27 -6.65 -15.06
N TYR A 56 8.85 -7.78 -14.58
CA TYR A 56 8.00 -8.69 -15.32
C TYR A 56 6.62 -8.76 -14.69
N TYR A 57 5.59 -8.62 -15.52
CA TYR A 57 4.20 -8.74 -15.10
C TYR A 57 3.60 -9.97 -15.76
N SER A 58 3.22 -10.97 -14.95
CA SER A 58 2.51 -12.13 -15.48
C SER A 58 1.11 -11.74 -15.95
N ASN A 59 0.70 -12.26 -17.11
CA ASN A 59 -0.66 -12.10 -17.64
C ASN A 59 -1.65 -13.12 -17.06
N GLY A 60 -1.23 -13.94 -16.10
CA GLY A 60 -2.11 -14.93 -15.45
C GLY A 60 -3.10 -14.28 -14.49
N PRO A 61 -4.22 -14.95 -14.19
CA PRO A 61 -5.16 -14.50 -13.18
C PRO A 61 -4.46 -14.46 -11.81
N ILE A 62 -4.43 -13.29 -11.20
CA ILE A 62 -3.95 -13.15 -9.82
C ILE A 62 -5.12 -13.50 -8.91
N LEU A 63 -5.10 -14.71 -8.31
CA LEU A 63 -6.01 -15.07 -7.25
C LEU A 63 -5.57 -14.32 -5.98
N SER A 64 -6.38 -13.36 -5.56
CA SER A 64 -6.12 -12.61 -4.35
C SER A 64 -6.94 -13.14 -3.19
N THR A 65 -6.31 -13.35 -2.05
CA THR A 65 -6.99 -13.68 -0.81
C THR A 65 -7.72 -12.47 -0.26
N ALA A 66 -8.99 -12.64 0.08
CA ALA A 66 -9.78 -11.59 0.71
C ALA A 66 -9.48 -11.50 2.22
N THR A 67 -9.91 -10.40 2.81
CA THR A 67 -9.88 -10.19 4.26
C THR A 67 -11.28 -9.80 4.77
N LEU A 68 -11.51 -10.07 6.04
CA LEU A 68 -12.78 -9.75 6.70
C LEU A 68 -12.74 -8.38 7.39
N GLY A 69 -11.63 -7.63 7.31
CA GLY A 69 -11.48 -6.32 7.94
C GLY A 69 -11.44 -6.40 9.47
N VAL A 70 -10.83 -7.44 10.00
CA VAL A 70 -10.62 -7.65 11.44
C VAL A 70 -9.18 -8.05 11.71
N PHE A 71 -8.73 -7.86 12.96
CA PHE A 71 -7.53 -8.48 13.50
C PHE A 71 -7.91 -9.63 14.41
N TYR A 72 -7.12 -10.69 14.39
CA TYR A 72 -7.32 -11.87 15.20
C TYR A 72 -6.45 -11.85 16.46
N ASP A 73 -6.90 -12.56 17.47
CA ASP A 73 -6.17 -12.79 18.69
C ASP A 73 -5.20 -13.97 18.47
N GLU A 74 -3.93 -13.66 18.26
CA GLU A 74 -2.88 -14.65 17.98
C GLU A 74 -2.59 -15.56 19.18
N THR A 75 -3.05 -15.19 20.38
CA THR A 75 -2.90 -16.01 21.58
C THR A 75 -4.03 -17.00 21.77
N TYR A 76 -5.08 -16.92 20.91
CA TYR A 76 -6.21 -17.83 20.98
C TYR A 76 -5.82 -19.22 20.47
N ASP A 77 -5.99 -20.24 21.32
CA ASP A 77 -5.54 -21.60 21.09
C ASP A 77 -6.70 -22.60 20.90
N GLY A 78 -7.81 -22.15 20.30
CA GLY A 78 -9.00 -22.98 19.97
C GLY A 78 -9.27 -23.06 18.49
N ASP A 79 -10.30 -23.83 18.14
CA ASP A 79 -10.85 -23.83 16.77
C ASP A 79 -11.52 -22.49 16.45
N GLY A 80 -11.44 -22.06 15.19
CA GLY A 80 -11.95 -20.79 14.72
C GLY A 80 -10.93 -19.65 14.84
N LEU A 81 -11.39 -18.44 14.50
CA LEU A 81 -10.60 -17.20 14.54
C LEU A 81 -11.24 -16.24 15.55
N LYS A 82 -10.60 -16.03 16.68
CA LYS A 82 -11.08 -15.08 17.70
C LYS A 82 -10.77 -13.65 17.27
N ILE A 83 -11.80 -12.81 17.18
CA ILE A 83 -11.67 -11.41 16.78
C ILE A 83 -11.06 -10.61 17.94
N LYS A 84 -9.93 -9.96 17.70
CA LYS A 84 -9.30 -9.03 18.63
C LYS A 84 -9.77 -7.58 18.39
N GLU A 85 -9.89 -7.18 17.12
CA GLU A 85 -10.27 -5.83 16.71
C GLU A 85 -11.08 -5.87 15.42
N ILE A 86 -12.09 -5.02 15.32
CA ILE A 86 -12.88 -4.79 14.10
C ILE A 86 -12.48 -3.43 13.53
N LEU A 87 -12.07 -3.39 12.27
CA LEU A 87 -11.68 -2.14 11.61
C LEU A 87 -12.92 -1.25 11.41
N ALA A 88 -12.81 -0.01 11.86
CA ALA A 88 -13.81 1.02 11.59
C ALA A 88 -13.99 1.19 10.07
N LYS A 89 -15.26 1.34 9.64
CA LYS A 89 -15.65 1.41 8.21
C LYS A 89 -15.35 0.13 7.41
N GLY A 90 -14.92 -0.95 8.07
CA GLY A 90 -14.74 -2.27 7.47
C GLY A 90 -16.04 -3.05 7.31
N PRO A 91 -15.97 -4.30 6.81
CA PRO A 91 -17.15 -5.13 6.49
C PRO A 91 -18.17 -5.29 7.62
N PHE A 92 -17.71 -5.40 8.86
CA PHE A 92 -18.59 -5.53 10.03
C PHE A 92 -19.16 -4.19 10.52
N ALA A 93 -18.47 -3.08 10.25
CA ALA A 93 -18.93 -1.75 10.68
C ALA A 93 -20.00 -1.15 9.77
N VAL A 94 -20.04 -1.55 8.49
CA VAL A 94 -21.03 -1.08 7.49
C VAL A 94 -22.41 -1.66 7.77
N LYS A 95 -22.48 -2.86 8.33
CA LYS A 95 -23.73 -3.51 8.73
C LYS A 95 -23.80 -3.51 10.25
N LYS A 96 -24.93 -3.03 10.83
CA LYS A 96 -25.16 -3.15 12.26
C LYS A 96 -25.22 -4.63 12.63
N THR A 97 -24.20 -5.12 13.31
CA THR A 97 -24.03 -6.55 13.65
C THR A 97 -23.82 -6.71 15.15
N ASP A 98 -24.18 -7.88 15.68
CA ASP A 98 -23.89 -8.24 17.07
C ASP A 98 -22.46 -8.81 17.24
N VAL A 99 -21.63 -8.69 16.21
CA VAL A 99 -20.22 -9.12 16.26
C VAL A 99 -19.40 -8.06 16.95
N THR A 100 -18.70 -8.46 17.98
CA THR A 100 -17.82 -7.61 18.81
C THR A 100 -16.46 -8.27 18.97
N PRO A 101 -15.41 -7.54 19.35
CA PRO A 101 -14.17 -8.15 19.80
C PRO A 101 -14.44 -9.24 20.86
N GLY A 102 -13.74 -10.36 20.75
CA GLY A 102 -13.95 -11.57 21.55
C GLY A 102 -14.84 -12.62 20.90
N CYS A 103 -15.65 -12.27 19.89
CA CYS A 103 -16.36 -13.26 19.09
C CYS A 103 -15.40 -14.16 18.30
N ILE A 104 -15.83 -15.39 18.02
CA ILE A 104 -15.07 -16.39 17.29
C ILE A 104 -15.76 -16.69 15.98
N ILE A 105 -15.05 -16.62 14.87
CA ILE A 105 -15.52 -17.06 13.56
C ILE A 105 -15.23 -18.56 13.48
N GLU A 106 -16.28 -19.38 13.59
CA GLU A 106 -16.17 -20.84 13.58
C GLU A 106 -16.12 -21.43 12.17
N LYS A 107 -16.86 -20.80 11.22
CA LYS A 107 -16.94 -21.30 9.82
C LYS A 107 -16.96 -20.15 8.82
N ILE A 108 -16.44 -20.43 7.62
CA ILE A 108 -16.53 -19.58 6.43
C ILE A 108 -17.21 -20.38 5.34
N ASP A 109 -18.38 -19.91 4.84
CA ASP A 109 -19.23 -20.61 3.83
C ASP A 109 -19.47 -22.08 4.16
N GLY A 110 -19.79 -22.34 5.44
CA GLY A 110 -20.06 -23.67 5.96
C GLY A 110 -18.84 -24.55 6.26
N LYS A 111 -17.64 -24.15 5.82
CA LYS A 111 -16.40 -24.88 6.10
C LYS A 111 -15.84 -24.48 7.47
N PRO A 112 -15.57 -25.43 8.37
CA PRO A 112 -15.01 -25.15 9.68
C PRO A 112 -13.59 -24.62 9.58
N ILE A 113 -13.22 -23.77 10.54
CA ILE A 113 -11.84 -23.32 10.75
C ILE A 113 -11.28 -24.12 11.91
N VAL A 114 -10.32 -25.00 11.60
CA VAL A 114 -9.70 -25.90 12.58
C VAL A 114 -8.34 -25.35 12.99
N LYS A 115 -8.05 -25.46 14.28
CA LYS A 115 -6.74 -25.09 14.83
C LYS A 115 -5.59 -25.73 14.05
N GLY A 116 -4.57 -24.93 13.75
CA GLY A 116 -3.38 -25.38 13.03
C GLY A 116 -3.57 -25.60 11.51
N GLN A 117 -4.78 -25.40 10.97
CA GLN A 117 -5.02 -25.43 9.53
C GLN A 117 -5.01 -24.01 8.96
N ASP A 118 -4.46 -23.89 7.73
CA ASP A 118 -4.51 -22.63 6.99
C ASP A 118 -5.95 -22.31 6.55
N TYR A 119 -6.46 -21.16 6.96
CA TYR A 119 -7.79 -20.68 6.61
C TYR A 119 -7.81 -19.75 5.38
N PHE A 120 -6.65 -19.27 4.91
CA PHE A 120 -6.58 -18.37 3.76
C PHE A 120 -7.23 -18.94 2.49
N PRO A 121 -7.14 -20.25 2.18
CA PRO A 121 -7.85 -20.83 1.04
C PRO A 121 -9.38 -20.64 1.10
N LEU A 122 -9.96 -20.48 2.30
CA LEU A 122 -11.39 -20.22 2.46
C LEU A 122 -11.79 -18.81 2.00
N LEU A 123 -10.82 -17.90 1.85
CA LEU A 123 -11.00 -16.51 1.44
C LEU A 123 -10.42 -16.20 0.04
N GLU A 124 -9.84 -17.20 -0.61
CA GLU A 124 -9.25 -17.03 -1.93
C GLU A 124 -10.32 -16.68 -2.98
N GLY A 125 -10.05 -15.64 -3.78
CA GLY A 125 -10.95 -15.13 -4.81
C GLY A 125 -12.26 -14.52 -4.29
N LYS A 126 -12.38 -14.22 -2.98
CA LYS A 126 -13.61 -13.72 -2.37
C LYS A 126 -13.64 -12.21 -2.15
N ALA A 127 -12.61 -11.48 -2.54
CA ALA A 127 -12.62 -10.03 -2.48
C ALA A 127 -13.82 -9.44 -3.25
N GLY A 128 -14.59 -8.57 -2.59
CA GLY A 128 -15.82 -7.99 -3.12
C GLY A 128 -17.03 -8.93 -3.13
N ARG A 129 -16.91 -10.19 -2.69
CA ARG A 129 -18.01 -11.17 -2.64
C ARG A 129 -18.61 -11.27 -1.25
N LYS A 130 -19.87 -11.72 -1.20
CA LYS A 130 -20.54 -12.05 0.05
C LYS A 130 -19.99 -13.38 0.59
N VAL A 131 -19.72 -13.41 1.89
CA VAL A 131 -19.21 -14.56 2.63
C VAL A 131 -20.13 -14.81 3.82
N LEU A 132 -20.55 -16.06 4.00
CA LEU A 132 -21.33 -16.49 5.17
C LEU A 132 -20.38 -16.89 6.29
N LEU A 133 -20.55 -16.31 7.45
CA LEU A 133 -19.74 -16.58 8.64
C LEU A 133 -20.62 -17.15 9.75
N ALA A 134 -20.22 -18.29 10.32
CA ALA A 134 -20.78 -18.78 11.57
C ALA A 134 -19.99 -18.18 12.73
N ILE A 135 -20.68 -17.47 13.62
CA ILE A 135 -20.09 -16.71 14.72
C ILE A 135 -20.53 -17.32 16.05
N TYR A 136 -19.57 -17.51 16.94
CA TYR A 136 -19.80 -17.79 18.34
C TYR A 136 -19.42 -16.58 19.20
N ASN A 137 -20.34 -16.15 20.06
CA ASN A 137 -20.05 -15.10 21.04
C ASN A 137 -19.91 -15.72 22.42
N PRO A 138 -18.67 -15.87 22.95
CA PRO A 138 -18.43 -16.48 24.27
C PRO A 138 -19.05 -15.71 25.42
N ALA A 139 -19.18 -14.38 25.31
CA ALA A 139 -19.74 -13.56 26.39
C ALA A 139 -21.25 -13.81 26.61
N THR A 140 -21.97 -14.24 25.56
CA THR A 140 -23.41 -14.49 25.64
C THR A 140 -23.79 -15.97 25.44
N GLY A 141 -22.81 -16.81 25.05
CA GLY A 141 -23.04 -18.22 24.67
C GLY A 141 -23.80 -18.41 23.35
N LYS A 142 -24.09 -17.34 22.62
CA LYS A 142 -24.89 -17.40 21.38
C LYS A 142 -24.06 -17.77 20.16
N ARG A 143 -24.68 -18.57 19.28
CA ARG A 143 -24.20 -18.84 17.92
C ARG A 143 -25.20 -18.27 16.92
N PHE A 144 -24.69 -17.63 15.87
CA PHE A 144 -25.49 -17.04 14.81
C PHE A 144 -24.69 -16.93 13.52
N ASP A 145 -25.41 -16.86 12.42
CA ASP A 145 -24.81 -16.66 11.11
C ASP A 145 -24.93 -15.20 10.65
N ILE A 146 -23.89 -14.72 9.97
CA ILE A 146 -23.89 -13.40 9.38
C ILE A 146 -23.26 -13.45 7.98
N THR A 147 -23.83 -12.68 7.06
CA THR A 147 -23.25 -12.49 5.72
C THR A 147 -22.64 -11.10 5.64
N ILE A 148 -21.37 -11.03 5.31
CA ILE A 148 -20.66 -9.77 5.06
C ILE A 148 -20.07 -9.78 3.65
N LYS A 149 -19.68 -8.60 3.15
CA LYS A 149 -18.93 -8.46 1.92
C LYS A 149 -17.44 -8.42 2.28
N ALA A 150 -16.68 -9.46 1.92
CA ALA A 150 -15.24 -9.51 2.14
C ALA A 150 -14.55 -8.43 1.28
N ILE A 151 -13.44 -7.90 1.75
CA ILE A 151 -12.65 -6.85 1.08
C ILE A 151 -11.30 -7.38 0.63
N SER A 152 -10.67 -6.69 -0.31
CA SER A 152 -9.30 -6.98 -0.71
C SER A 152 -8.29 -6.52 0.35
N MET A 153 -7.08 -7.05 0.31
CA MET A 153 -5.97 -6.57 1.14
C MET A 153 -5.66 -5.09 0.89
N GLY A 154 -5.82 -4.63 -0.36
CA GLY A 154 -5.65 -3.21 -0.72
C GLY A 154 -6.71 -2.30 -0.07
N GLU A 155 -7.97 -2.74 -0.03
CA GLU A 155 -9.04 -2.02 0.67
C GLU A 155 -8.78 -1.98 2.17
N GLN A 156 -8.34 -3.09 2.78
CA GLN A 156 -7.94 -3.11 4.20
C GLN A 156 -6.78 -2.16 4.47
N SER A 157 -5.74 -2.18 3.63
CA SER A 157 -4.60 -1.27 3.75
C SER A 157 -5.02 0.19 3.66
N ASN A 158 -6.01 0.52 2.80
CA ASN A 158 -6.57 1.86 2.73
C ASN A 158 -7.34 2.26 4.00
N LEU A 159 -8.06 1.33 4.64
CA LEU A 159 -8.73 1.60 5.92
C LEU A 159 -7.70 1.88 7.02
N LEU A 160 -6.62 1.10 7.08
CA LEU A 160 -5.52 1.28 8.02
C LEU A 160 -4.79 2.60 7.78
N TYR A 161 -4.52 2.94 6.52
CA TYR A 161 -3.94 4.21 6.13
C TYR A 161 -4.78 5.40 6.62
N LYS A 162 -6.08 5.39 6.33
CA LYS A 162 -6.99 6.46 6.76
C LYS A 162 -7.02 6.60 8.28
N ARG A 163 -7.05 5.48 9.01
CA ARG A 163 -6.97 5.45 10.48
C ARG A 163 -5.67 6.07 10.99
N TRP A 164 -4.55 5.75 10.34
CA TRP A 164 -3.25 6.30 10.70
C TRP A 164 -3.17 7.82 10.47
N VAL A 165 -3.62 8.32 9.31
CA VAL A 165 -3.68 9.76 9.01
C VAL A 165 -4.56 10.49 9.99
N GLU A 166 -5.75 9.96 10.29
CA GLU A 166 -6.68 10.53 11.27
C GLU A 166 -6.06 10.59 12.67
N ARG A 167 -5.36 9.53 13.08
CA ARG A 167 -4.62 9.51 14.35
C ARG A 167 -3.52 10.57 14.39
N CYS A 168 -2.71 10.71 13.35
CA CYS A 168 -1.67 11.73 13.26
C CYS A 168 -2.27 13.14 13.36
N ARG A 169 -3.36 13.37 12.62
CA ARG A 169 -4.12 14.61 12.66
C ARG A 169 -4.59 14.95 14.08
N ASN A 170 -5.27 14.03 14.74
CA ASN A 170 -5.78 14.22 16.09
C ASN A 170 -4.67 14.48 17.11
N ILE A 171 -3.48 13.88 16.94
CA ILE A 171 -2.31 14.14 17.78
C ILE A 171 -1.82 15.59 17.58
N VAL A 172 -1.68 16.02 16.32
CA VAL A 172 -1.23 17.39 16.00
C VAL A 172 -2.24 18.41 16.50
N ASP A 173 -3.54 18.23 16.23
CA ASP A 173 -4.59 19.12 16.71
C ASP A 173 -4.55 19.24 18.25
N LYS A 174 -4.43 18.11 18.96
CA LYS A 174 -4.34 18.10 20.42
C LYS A 174 -3.09 18.79 20.96
N LEU A 175 -1.92 18.48 20.41
CA LEU A 175 -0.64 19.04 20.91
C LEU A 175 -0.45 20.51 20.58
N SER A 176 -1.07 20.99 19.49
CA SER A 176 -0.98 22.39 19.06
C SER A 176 -2.17 23.25 19.54
N GLU A 177 -3.09 22.68 20.30
CA GLU A 177 -4.35 23.34 20.67
C GLU A 177 -5.09 23.85 19.42
N ASP A 178 -5.16 23.00 18.40
CA ASP A 178 -5.78 23.25 17.10
C ASP A 178 -5.13 24.35 16.25
N ARG A 179 -3.95 24.84 16.61
CA ARG A 179 -3.23 25.91 15.88
C ARG A 179 -2.50 25.43 14.63
N ILE A 180 -2.04 24.15 14.62
CA ILE A 180 -1.27 23.57 13.50
C ILE A 180 -2.14 22.56 12.75
N GLY A 181 -2.17 22.68 11.42
CA GLY A 181 -2.78 21.68 10.55
C GLY A 181 -1.85 20.51 10.26
N TYR A 182 -2.44 19.35 9.94
CA TYR A 182 -1.68 18.18 9.48
C TYR A 182 -2.26 17.66 8.17
N VAL A 183 -1.42 17.48 7.16
CA VAL A 183 -1.76 16.92 5.85
C VAL A 183 -0.75 15.85 5.49
N HIS A 184 -1.23 14.68 5.04
CA HIS A 184 -0.36 13.61 4.55
C HIS A 184 -0.45 13.49 3.02
N VAL A 185 0.71 13.47 2.37
CA VAL A 185 0.84 13.28 0.91
C VAL A 185 1.00 11.79 0.62
N LYS A 186 -0.09 11.09 0.31
CA LYS A 186 -0.11 9.63 0.11
C LYS A 186 0.74 9.19 -1.08
N GLY A 187 0.66 9.91 -2.18
CA GLY A 187 1.38 9.65 -3.43
C GLY A 187 1.65 10.93 -4.18
N MET A 188 2.50 10.89 -5.20
CA MET A 188 2.81 12.02 -6.07
C MET A 188 2.00 11.90 -7.37
N ASP A 189 0.67 11.81 -7.25
CA ASP A 189 -0.30 11.73 -8.34
C ASP A 189 -1.39 12.81 -8.20
N SER A 190 -2.14 13.04 -9.28
CA SER A 190 -3.16 14.09 -9.32
C SER A 190 -4.31 13.89 -8.32
N GLN A 191 -4.60 12.67 -7.89
CA GLN A 191 -5.61 12.40 -6.88
C GLN A 191 -5.12 12.84 -5.51
N SER A 192 -3.91 12.43 -5.14
CA SER A 192 -3.26 12.83 -3.88
C SER A 192 -3.09 14.35 -3.79
N PHE A 193 -2.75 15.00 -4.91
CA PHE A 193 -2.68 16.47 -4.96
C PHE A 193 -4.02 17.14 -4.67
N ARG A 194 -5.10 16.67 -5.29
CA ARG A 194 -6.44 17.24 -5.02
C ARG A 194 -6.85 17.10 -3.55
N GLU A 195 -6.49 15.96 -2.92
CA GLU A 195 -6.73 15.76 -1.48
C GLU A 195 -5.92 16.76 -0.66
N VAL A 196 -4.62 16.90 -0.92
CA VAL A 196 -3.75 17.88 -0.23
C VAL A 196 -4.22 19.31 -0.43
N TYR A 197 -4.51 19.69 -1.68
CA TYR A 197 -5.03 21.03 -2.02
C TYR A 197 -6.32 21.33 -1.26
N SER A 198 -7.25 20.40 -1.24
CA SER A 198 -8.52 20.54 -0.51
C SER A 198 -8.32 20.66 1.01
N GLU A 199 -7.40 19.89 1.59
CA GLU A 199 -7.09 19.94 3.02
C GLU A 199 -6.38 21.27 3.40
N VAL A 200 -5.39 21.69 2.61
CA VAL A 200 -4.62 22.93 2.86
C VAL A 200 -5.53 24.16 2.79
N LEU A 201 -6.28 24.31 1.71
CA LEU A 201 -7.14 25.48 1.49
C LEU A 201 -8.50 25.38 2.20
N GLY A 202 -8.89 24.17 2.61
CA GLY A 202 -10.12 23.93 3.37
C GLY A 202 -9.88 23.90 4.88
N ARG A 203 -9.70 22.71 5.41
CA ARG A 203 -9.59 22.47 6.86
C ARG A 203 -8.43 23.21 7.53
N CYS A 204 -7.30 23.34 6.82
CA CYS A 204 -6.11 24.01 7.37
C CYS A 204 -6.04 25.53 7.11
N ARG A 205 -7.05 26.11 6.43
CA ARG A 205 -7.02 27.49 5.98
C ARG A 205 -6.75 28.53 7.09
N ASN A 206 -7.30 28.29 8.27
CA ASN A 206 -7.20 29.22 9.41
C ASN A 206 -6.14 28.78 10.43
N LYS A 207 -5.29 27.81 10.10
CA LYS A 207 -4.21 27.37 10.98
C LYS A 207 -3.00 28.30 10.84
N GLU A 208 -2.24 28.45 11.92
CA GLU A 208 -1.02 29.26 11.94
C GLU A 208 0.12 28.64 11.14
N ALA A 209 0.14 27.28 11.07
CA ALA A 209 1.11 26.50 10.31
C ALA A 209 0.53 25.16 9.88
N ILE A 210 1.21 24.47 8.96
CA ILE A 210 0.81 23.16 8.45
C ILE A 210 2.01 22.23 8.47
N ILE A 211 1.83 21.02 9.03
CA ILE A 211 2.76 19.90 8.86
C ILE A 211 2.34 19.16 7.61
N VAL A 212 3.21 19.12 6.60
CA VAL A 212 3.07 18.35 5.39
C VAL A 212 3.91 17.07 5.52
N ASP A 213 3.25 15.96 5.76
CA ASP A 213 3.90 14.67 6.00
C ASP A 213 3.98 13.87 4.69
N THR A 214 5.20 13.56 4.26
CA THR A 214 5.48 12.76 3.06
C THR A 214 6.00 11.36 3.36
N ARG A 215 5.97 10.93 4.61
CA ARG A 215 6.43 9.59 4.99
C ARG A 215 5.64 8.51 4.25
N HIS A 216 6.33 7.44 3.85
CA HIS A 216 5.77 6.31 3.10
C HIS A 216 5.24 6.67 1.70
N ASN A 217 5.59 7.85 1.19
CA ASN A 217 5.32 8.23 -0.19
C ASN A 217 6.35 7.59 -1.12
N GLY A 218 5.91 6.98 -2.20
CA GLY A 218 6.77 6.29 -3.17
C GLY A 218 7.39 7.20 -4.24
N GLY A 219 7.21 8.53 -4.14
CA GLY A 219 7.64 9.47 -5.16
C GLY A 219 6.65 9.61 -6.32
N GLY A 220 7.03 10.37 -7.34
CA GLY A 220 6.24 10.65 -8.56
C GLY A 220 6.41 12.09 -9.05
N TRP A 221 5.57 12.50 -9.99
CA TRP A 221 5.70 13.77 -10.72
C TRP A 221 5.06 14.99 -10.04
N LEU A 222 4.38 14.80 -8.93
CA LEU A 222 3.61 15.86 -8.27
C LEU A 222 4.46 16.84 -7.44
N HIS A 223 5.74 16.60 -7.34
CA HIS A 223 6.63 17.41 -6.48
C HIS A 223 6.63 18.89 -6.87
N ASP A 224 6.58 19.21 -8.18
CA ASP A 224 6.53 20.59 -8.67
C ASP A 224 5.24 21.31 -8.27
N ASP A 225 4.09 20.68 -8.49
CA ASP A 225 2.78 21.23 -8.11
C ASP A 225 2.69 21.43 -6.61
N LEU A 226 3.21 20.49 -5.83
CA LEU A 226 3.21 20.57 -4.37
C LEU A 226 4.12 21.68 -3.86
N ALA A 227 5.34 21.79 -4.40
CA ALA A 227 6.27 22.87 -4.04
C ALA A 227 5.72 24.24 -4.43
N THR A 228 5.09 24.34 -5.60
CA THR A 228 4.43 25.58 -6.06
C THR A 228 3.25 25.95 -5.17
N LEU A 229 2.39 24.98 -4.80
CA LEU A 229 1.27 25.21 -3.89
C LEU A 229 1.73 25.76 -2.53
N LEU A 230 2.83 25.21 -2.00
CA LEU A 230 3.30 25.54 -0.66
C LEU A 230 4.21 26.78 -0.61
N SER A 231 5.01 27.05 -1.63
CA SER A 231 6.02 28.12 -1.63
C SER A 231 5.75 29.24 -2.64
N GLY A 232 5.03 28.98 -3.73
CA GLY A 232 4.85 29.89 -4.84
C GLY A 232 6.13 30.22 -5.62
N LYS A 233 7.18 29.41 -5.46
CA LYS A 233 8.49 29.68 -6.06
C LYS A 233 8.96 28.52 -6.93
N GLU A 234 9.57 28.86 -8.09
CA GLU A 234 10.34 27.87 -8.87
C GLU A 234 11.55 27.41 -8.04
N TYR A 235 11.78 26.09 -7.97
CA TYR A 235 12.87 25.52 -7.21
C TYR A 235 13.75 24.58 -8.04
N GLN A 236 13.29 24.16 -9.24
CA GLN A 236 13.99 23.22 -10.10
C GLN A 236 13.64 23.46 -11.56
N ARG A 237 14.59 23.22 -12.44
CA ARG A 237 14.40 23.16 -13.90
C ARG A 237 14.91 21.83 -14.45
N PHE A 238 14.16 21.22 -15.34
CA PHE A 238 14.59 20.06 -16.09
C PHE A 238 15.36 20.47 -17.34
N VAL A 239 16.57 19.99 -17.49
CA VAL A 239 17.38 20.20 -18.70
C VAL A 239 17.76 18.82 -19.25
N PRO A 240 16.93 18.20 -20.10
CA PRO A 240 17.24 16.91 -20.72
C PRO A 240 18.46 17.02 -21.60
N ARG A 241 19.30 16.00 -21.55
CA ARG A 241 20.50 15.92 -22.39
C ARG A 241 20.11 15.95 -23.88
N GLY A 242 20.68 16.93 -24.62
CA GLY A 242 20.46 17.09 -26.06
C GLY A 242 19.10 17.68 -26.46
N GLN A 243 18.31 18.16 -25.53
CA GLN A 243 17.06 18.86 -25.81
C GLN A 243 17.06 20.21 -25.11
N TYR A 244 16.67 21.27 -25.82
CA TYR A 244 16.35 22.56 -25.23
C TYR A 244 14.86 22.55 -24.88
N ILE A 245 14.56 22.57 -23.58
CA ILE A 245 13.19 22.87 -23.15
C ILE A 245 13.16 24.38 -22.97
N GLY A 246 12.46 25.05 -23.86
CA GLY A 246 12.24 26.49 -23.76
C GLY A 246 11.69 26.89 -22.40
N SER A 247 12.06 28.07 -21.97
CA SER A 247 11.52 28.75 -20.78
C SER A 247 10.05 29.04 -20.92
#